data_60b6c1991b92bfc6d06372a8ffe1bb20
#
_entry.id   60b6c1991b92bfc6d06372a8ffe1bb20
#
_cell.length_a   1.000
_cell.length_b   1.000
_cell.length_c   1.000
_cell.angle_alpha   90.00
_cell.angle_beta   90.00
_cell.angle_gamma   90.00
#
_symmetry.space_group_name_H-M   'P 1'
#
loop_
_entity.id
_entity.type
_entity.pdbx_description
1 polymer ?
#
loop_
_entity_poly.entity_id
_entity_poly.type
_entity_poly.pdbx_seq_one_letter_code
_entity_poly.pdbx_strand_id
1 'polypeptide(L)'
;MRDLPGIEALLVAGDDARIALDHLTGLNKYGCPPRPDPEQLAFGSSTASVISQSGYAAAARLRERLLDRTDTLELSWQRIRQELLSDNSDLNVQLAFVPSGTDAHALAVQHLSGLAPLSVVMVEESETGSGVRAAISCHHPQINAVSLRAADGMPRTSEKIDAEVVALVEAAVALGHHVLLVMVDQSKTGMIAPSISCAIALSERHSEKFSVLVDACQFRIAPATLRAYLRQGFMVAITGSKFLTGPAFSAVLMLPEGYAQRVEDCKDLGLLLRWEAAMVEHRRFCALEQSQVIRIMENFAQVVRQRLAEDQRFELLPEPLLDRRPLLTEESWDRLPSIFSFVLYHRKDRPLTREETQRVYSLLQLSDMDVIDGRRCQLGQPVAIGKGVSALRFALSARLISDAILPKGMDKLKDDALAVLEKTAWLVDRIRD
;
A
#
# COMPACT_ATOMS: atom_id res chain seq x y z
N MET A 1 32.67 7.33 -9.77
CA MET A 1 31.76 7.28 -8.61
C MET A 1 32.41 7.73 -7.29
N ARG A 2 33.45 8.61 -7.32
CA ARG A 2 34.12 9.04 -6.08
C ARG A 2 33.30 10.02 -5.21
N ASP A 3 32.18 10.53 -5.72
CA ASP A 3 31.32 11.52 -5.03
C ASP A 3 29.84 11.15 -5.12
N LEU A 4 29.44 9.98 -4.56
CA LEU A 4 28.02 9.70 -4.38
C LEU A 4 27.48 10.60 -3.25
N PRO A 5 26.28 11.17 -3.41
CA PRO A 5 25.59 11.91 -2.33
C PRO A 5 25.46 11.08 -1.05
N GLY A 6 25.25 11.74 0.08
CA GLY A 6 24.95 11.06 1.35
C GLY A 6 23.71 10.18 1.26
N ILE A 7 23.63 9.18 2.15
CA ILE A 7 22.53 8.19 2.11
C ILE A 7 21.15 8.85 2.20
N GLU A 8 20.98 9.87 3.06
CA GLU A 8 19.69 10.57 3.21
C GLU A 8 19.27 11.27 1.92
N ALA A 9 20.22 11.93 1.22
CA ALA A 9 19.95 12.57 -0.06
C ALA A 9 19.55 11.55 -1.15
N LEU A 10 20.19 10.38 -1.17
CA LEU A 10 19.86 9.31 -2.11
C LEU A 10 18.48 8.68 -1.81
N LEU A 11 18.12 8.52 -0.55
CA LEU A 11 16.83 7.95 -0.15
C LEU A 11 15.64 8.84 -0.54
N VAL A 12 15.87 10.15 -0.74
CA VAL A 12 14.85 11.11 -1.21
C VAL A 12 15.12 11.62 -2.62
N ALA A 13 16.06 11.02 -3.35
CA ALA A 13 16.32 11.37 -4.74
C ALA A 13 15.16 10.96 -5.65
N GLY A 14 14.78 11.84 -6.57
CA GLY A 14 13.73 11.63 -7.57
C GLY A 14 13.01 12.93 -7.90
N ASP A 15 12.29 12.93 -9.02
CA ASP A 15 11.61 14.13 -9.55
C ASP A 15 10.19 14.32 -8.99
N ASP A 16 9.69 13.36 -8.18
CA ASP A 16 8.35 13.46 -7.62
C ASP A 16 8.35 14.40 -6.39
N ALA A 17 7.59 15.49 -6.49
CA ALA A 17 7.49 16.48 -5.40
C ALA A 17 7.01 15.89 -4.05
N ARG A 18 6.39 14.71 -4.06
CA ARG A 18 5.93 14.04 -2.84
C ARG A 18 7.06 13.45 -2.00
N ILE A 19 8.23 13.16 -2.62
CA ILE A 19 9.42 12.66 -1.91
C ILE A 19 10.29 13.79 -1.38
N ALA A 20 10.18 15.00 -1.97
CA ALA A 20 10.94 16.16 -1.55
C ALA A 20 10.68 16.47 -0.06
N LEU A 21 11.74 16.87 0.63
CA LEU A 21 11.65 17.25 2.03
C LEU A 21 11.27 18.72 2.14
N ASP A 22 10.34 19.02 3.02
CA ASP A 22 10.08 20.37 3.48
C ASP A 22 11.31 20.89 4.24
N HIS A 23 11.78 22.08 3.88
CA HIS A 23 13.04 22.63 4.40
C HIS A 23 12.98 23.06 5.88
N LEU A 24 11.79 23.27 6.44
CA LEU A 24 11.60 23.63 7.85
C LEU A 24 11.50 22.40 8.73
N THR A 25 10.77 21.37 8.27
CA THR A 25 10.47 20.18 9.07
C THR A 25 11.42 19.02 8.78
N GLY A 26 12.08 18.98 7.62
CA GLY A 26 12.89 17.84 7.17
C GLY A 26 12.03 16.59 6.85
N LEU A 27 10.72 16.76 6.68
CA LEU A 27 9.78 15.67 6.41
C LEU A 27 9.26 15.76 4.97
N ASN A 28 8.96 14.61 4.37
CA ASN A 28 8.29 14.57 3.07
C ASN A 28 6.77 14.80 3.23
N LYS A 29 6.02 14.83 2.12
CA LYS A 29 4.56 15.04 2.11
C LYS A 29 3.78 14.08 3.04
N TYR A 30 4.36 12.93 3.40
CA TYR A 30 3.73 11.93 4.25
C TYR A 30 4.18 12.00 5.72
N GLY A 31 4.95 13.02 6.09
CA GLY A 31 5.49 13.18 7.44
C GLY A 31 6.65 12.22 7.77
N CYS A 32 7.32 11.68 6.75
CA CYS A 32 8.43 10.74 6.93
C CYS A 32 9.78 11.44 6.69
N PRO A 33 10.73 11.36 7.66
CA PRO A 33 12.11 11.79 7.44
C PRO A 33 12.88 10.73 6.61
N PRO A 34 14.03 11.09 6.02
CA PRO A 34 14.89 10.15 5.29
C PRO A 34 15.72 9.24 6.20
N ARG A 35 15.58 9.38 7.50
CA ARG A 35 16.31 8.66 8.54
C ARG A 35 15.34 7.98 9.52
N PRO A 36 15.80 6.98 10.29
CA PRO A 36 14.99 6.37 11.33
C PRO A 36 14.51 7.37 12.39
N ASP A 37 13.29 7.16 12.87
CA ASP A 37 12.71 7.88 14.00
C ASP A 37 12.14 6.84 14.99
N PRO A 38 12.96 6.38 15.96
CA PRO A 38 12.56 5.32 16.88
C PRO A 38 11.48 5.76 17.89
N GLU A 39 11.31 7.08 18.08
CA GLU A 39 10.30 7.63 18.99
C GLU A 39 8.93 7.76 18.34
N GLN A 40 8.83 7.60 17.01
CA GLN A 40 7.56 7.69 16.33
C GLN A 40 6.72 6.42 16.47
N LEU A 41 5.47 6.57 16.90
CA LEU A 41 4.47 5.51 16.91
C LEU A 41 3.83 5.38 15.52
N ALA A 42 4.32 4.42 14.71
CA ALA A 42 4.03 4.36 13.29
C ALA A 42 2.99 3.28 12.94
N PHE A 43 1.72 3.66 12.87
CA PHE A 43 0.60 2.85 12.37
C PHE A 43 0.05 3.37 11.03
N GLY A 44 0.85 4.08 10.27
CA GLY A 44 0.51 4.73 9.00
C GLY A 44 0.87 3.94 7.75
N SER A 45 1.24 2.66 7.86
CA SER A 45 1.76 1.85 6.75
C SER A 45 0.80 1.66 5.57
N SER A 46 -0.47 2.02 5.71
CA SER A 46 -1.42 2.09 4.58
C SER A 46 -1.20 3.32 3.67
N THR A 47 -0.35 4.26 4.07
CA THR A 47 0.05 5.44 3.29
C THR A 47 1.54 5.42 2.98
N ALA A 48 2.36 5.54 4.02
CA ALA A 48 3.83 5.53 3.98
C ALA A 48 4.36 5.15 5.36
N SER A 49 5.66 4.89 5.43
CA SER A 49 6.33 4.51 6.68
C SER A 49 7.68 5.19 6.79
N VAL A 50 8.12 5.40 8.03
CA VAL A 50 9.49 5.82 8.34
C VAL A 50 10.40 4.60 8.23
N ILE A 51 11.54 4.76 7.59
CA ILE A 51 12.56 3.72 7.46
C ILE A 51 13.00 3.19 8.83
N SER A 52 13.18 1.88 8.96
CA SER A 52 13.72 1.27 10.17
C SER A 52 15.23 1.51 10.31
N GLN A 53 15.76 1.38 11.52
CA GLN A 53 17.21 1.46 11.77
C GLN A 53 17.98 0.39 10.97
N SER A 54 17.45 -0.84 10.92
CA SER A 54 18.03 -1.96 10.17
C SER A 54 17.98 -1.72 8.67
N GLY A 55 16.86 -1.20 8.13
CA GLY A 55 16.73 -0.85 6.72
C GLY A 55 17.67 0.28 6.31
N TYR A 56 17.77 1.33 7.13
CA TYR A 56 18.71 2.42 6.90
C TYR A 56 20.17 1.95 6.87
N ALA A 57 20.54 1.13 7.86
CA ALA A 57 21.89 0.57 7.92
C ALA A 57 22.20 -0.35 6.71
N ALA A 58 21.22 -1.11 6.21
CA ALA A 58 21.40 -1.94 5.02
C ALA A 58 21.61 -1.09 3.75
N ALA A 59 20.79 -0.06 3.57
CA ALA A 59 20.95 0.88 2.45
C ALA A 59 22.29 1.61 2.51
N ALA A 60 22.73 2.04 3.70
CA ALA A 60 24.03 2.67 3.90
C ALA A 60 25.20 1.72 3.52
N ARG A 61 25.15 0.47 4.01
CA ARG A 61 26.16 -0.55 3.66
C ARG A 61 26.17 -0.87 2.17
N LEU A 62 25.02 -0.93 1.50
CA LEU A 62 24.98 -1.12 0.05
C LEU A 62 25.64 0.06 -0.67
N ARG A 63 25.33 1.30 -0.27
CA ARG A 63 25.99 2.49 -0.81
C ARG A 63 27.52 2.41 -0.69
N GLU A 64 28.06 1.99 0.46
CA GLU A 64 29.49 1.81 0.68
C GLU A 64 30.08 0.75 -0.27
N ARG A 65 29.45 -0.43 -0.38
CA ARG A 65 29.89 -1.48 -1.32
C ARG A 65 29.93 -1.01 -2.76
N LEU A 66 28.97 -0.17 -3.17
CA LEU A 66 28.95 0.42 -4.52
C LEU A 66 30.07 1.44 -4.72
N LEU A 67 30.41 2.25 -3.69
CA LEU A 67 31.54 3.17 -3.71
C LEU A 67 32.88 2.43 -3.83
N ASP A 68 33.07 1.39 -3.02
CA ASP A 68 34.27 0.58 -2.96
C ASP A 68 34.40 -0.39 -4.14
N ARG A 69 33.37 -0.42 -5.03
CA ARG A 69 33.29 -1.34 -6.17
C ARG A 69 33.32 -2.83 -5.79
N THR A 70 32.95 -3.16 -4.58
CA THR A 70 32.76 -4.55 -4.14
C THR A 70 31.39 -5.09 -4.51
N ASP A 71 30.51 -4.22 -5.06
CA ASP A 71 29.20 -4.54 -5.58
C ASP A 71 28.88 -3.69 -6.82
N THR A 72 27.84 -4.06 -7.59
CA THR A 72 27.37 -3.31 -8.74
C THR A 72 25.84 -3.08 -8.66
N LEU A 73 25.34 -2.06 -9.37
CA LEU A 73 23.90 -1.81 -9.47
C LEU A 73 23.18 -3.04 -10.01
N GLU A 74 23.74 -3.65 -11.05
CA GLU A 74 23.15 -4.83 -11.73
C GLU A 74 23.03 -6.02 -10.77
N LEU A 75 24.10 -6.40 -10.08
CA LEU A 75 24.10 -7.50 -9.11
C LEU A 75 23.14 -7.21 -7.94
N SER A 76 23.08 -5.97 -7.49
CA SER A 76 22.18 -5.57 -6.41
C SER A 76 20.71 -5.69 -6.82
N TRP A 77 20.35 -5.23 -8.03
CA TRP A 77 19.01 -5.41 -8.58
C TRP A 77 18.68 -6.89 -8.81
N GLN A 78 19.65 -7.68 -9.28
CA GLN A 78 19.45 -9.11 -9.49
C GLN A 78 19.12 -9.83 -8.17
N ARG A 79 19.80 -9.50 -7.06
CA ARG A 79 19.47 -10.05 -5.74
C ARG A 79 18.05 -9.71 -5.31
N ILE A 80 17.63 -8.46 -5.46
CA ILE A 80 16.27 -8.04 -5.12
C ILE A 80 15.23 -8.77 -5.99
N ARG A 81 15.49 -8.90 -7.30
CA ARG A 81 14.61 -9.67 -8.20
C ARG A 81 14.48 -11.12 -7.75
N GLN A 82 15.61 -11.79 -7.49
CA GLN A 82 15.62 -13.19 -7.05
C GLN A 82 14.86 -13.38 -5.73
N GLU A 83 15.01 -12.47 -4.80
CA GLU A 83 14.34 -12.54 -3.50
C GLU A 83 12.84 -12.31 -3.62
N LEU A 84 12.38 -11.33 -4.40
CA LEU A 84 10.96 -11.09 -4.64
C LEU A 84 10.29 -12.24 -5.42
N LEU A 85 11.05 -12.97 -6.23
CA LEU A 85 10.59 -14.11 -7.01
C LEU A 85 10.94 -15.47 -6.38
N SER A 86 11.47 -15.53 -5.16
CA SER A 86 11.95 -16.77 -4.56
C SER A 86 10.92 -17.91 -4.63
N ASP A 87 9.67 -17.61 -4.31
CA ASP A 87 8.58 -18.57 -4.39
C ASP A 87 7.94 -18.68 -5.80
N ASN A 88 8.43 -17.92 -6.77
CA ASN A 88 7.92 -17.80 -8.13
C ASN A 88 8.99 -18.09 -9.20
N SER A 89 10.07 -18.77 -8.82
CA SER A 89 11.23 -19.02 -9.69
C SER A 89 10.90 -19.92 -10.91
N ASP A 90 9.80 -20.66 -10.87
CA ASP A 90 9.26 -21.46 -11.97
C ASP A 90 8.40 -20.65 -12.94
N LEU A 91 8.08 -19.40 -12.61
CA LEU A 91 7.31 -18.51 -13.45
C LEU A 91 8.23 -17.57 -14.24
N ASN A 92 7.97 -17.43 -15.53
CA ASN A 92 8.65 -16.43 -16.35
C ASN A 92 8.01 -15.06 -16.12
N VAL A 93 8.55 -14.29 -15.15
CA VAL A 93 8.03 -12.98 -14.74
C VAL A 93 9.12 -11.93 -14.89
N GLN A 94 8.83 -10.84 -15.56
CA GLN A 94 9.68 -9.67 -15.63
C GLN A 94 9.30 -8.68 -14.51
N LEU A 95 10.31 -8.07 -13.86
CA LEU A 95 10.12 -7.06 -12.81
C LEU A 95 10.56 -5.69 -13.31
N ALA A 96 9.62 -4.78 -13.45
CA ALA A 96 9.86 -3.37 -13.76
C ALA A 96 9.85 -2.55 -12.46
N PHE A 97 11.03 -2.16 -11.98
CA PHE A 97 11.15 -1.28 -10.81
C PHE A 97 10.88 0.16 -11.22
N VAL A 98 9.95 0.79 -10.51
CA VAL A 98 9.49 2.16 -10.78
C VAL A 98 9.36 2.94 -9.46
N PRO A 99 9.38 4.29 -9.51
CA PRO A 99 9.34 5.08 -8.28
C PRO A 99 8.08 4.82 -7.43
N SER A 100 6.90 4.78 -8.03
CA SER A 100 5.65 4.65 -7.27
C SER A 100 4.66 3.67 -7.89
N GLY A 101 3.64 3.27 -7.11
CA GLY A 101 2.52 2.50 -7.64
C GLY A 101 1.80 3.23 -8.78
N THR A 102 1.77 4.56 -8.77
CA THR A 102 1.24 5.39 -9.86
C THR A 102 1.99 5.13 -11.16
N ASP A 103 3.33 5.07 -11.11
CA ASP A 103 4.18 4.78 -12.27
C ASP A 103 4.00 3.34 -12.74
N ALA A 104 3.77 2.39 -11.82
CA ALA A 104 3.47 1.00 -12.18
C ALA A 104 2.17 0.89 -12.98
N HIS A 105 1.13 1.67 -12.65
CA HIS A 105 -0.11 1.71 -13.42
C HIS A 105 0.09 2.34 -14.80
N ALA A 106 0.83 3.44 -14.89
CA ALA A 106 1.14 4.08 -16.18
C ALA A 106 1.92 3.11 -17.08
N LEU A 107 2.90 2.40 -16.53
CA LEU A 107 3.69 1.41 -17.26
C LEU A 107 2.83 0.23 -17.75
N ALA A 108 1.89 -0.27 -16.93
CA ALA A 108 0.96 -1.31 -17.34
C ALA A 108 0.10 -0.87 -18.54
N VAL A 109 -0.42 0.36 -18.53
CA VAL A 109 -1.15 0.95 -19.65
C VAL A 109 -0.25 1.09 -20.88
N GLN A 110 0.99 1.55 -20.70
CA GLN A 110 1.97 1.68 -21.78
C GLN A 110 2.25 0.34 -22.47
N HIS A 111 2.38 -0.77 -21.73
CA HIS A 111 2.59 -2.11 -22.28
C HIS A 111 1.43 -2.59 -23.16
N LEU A 112 0.22 -2.09 -22.93
CA LEU A 112 -0.97 -2.41 -23.69
C LEU A 112 -1.27 -1.39 -24.81
N SER A 113 -0.55 -0.28 -24.84
CA SER A 113 -0.71 0.75 -25.86
C SER A 113 -0.34 0.22 -27.25
N GLY A 114 -1.23 0.38 -28.22
CA GLY A 114 -1.01 -0.06 -29.61
C GLY A 114 -1.61 -1.43 -29.97
N LEU A 115 -2.17 -2.17 -29.00
CA LEU A 115 -2.88 -3.44 -29.32
C LEU A 115 -4.24 -3.16 -30.00
N ALA A 116 -4.99 -2.19 -29.52
CA ALA A 116 -6.30 -1.73 -30.02
C ALA A 116 -6.63 -0.42 -29.30
N PRO A 117 -7.76 0.27 -29.57
CA PRO A 117 -8.26 1.27 -28.67
C PRO A 117 -8.38 0.69 -27.25
N LEU A 118 -7.79 1.36 -26.27
CA LEU A 118 -7.70 0.85 -24.89
C LEU A 118 -8.80 1.45 -24.02
N SER A 119 -9.51 0.61 -23.29
CA SER A 119 -10.39 1.00 -22.17
C SER A 119 -9.83 0.50 -20.86
N VAL A 120 -9.84 1.36 -19.83
CA VAL A 120 -9.46 1.00 -18.47
C VAL A 120 -10.71 1.02 -17.60
N VAL A 121 -10.98 -0.09 -16.92
CA VAL A 121 -11.98 -0.18 -15.85
C VAL A 121 -11.23 -0.28 -14.53
N MET A 122 -11.45 0.68 -13.62
CA MET A 122 -10.70 0.77 -12.38
C MET A 122 -11.57 1.18 -11.19
N VAL A 123 -11.07 0.94 -10.00
CA VAL A 123 -11.67 1.48 -8.77
C VAL A 123 -11.45 2.99 -8.70
N GLU A 124 -12.41 3.72 -8.15
CA GLU A 124 -12.34 5.17 -7.98
C GLU A 124 -11.14 5.64 -7.12
N GLU A 125 -10.70 6.89 -7.32
CA GLU A 125 -9.51 7.46 -6.69
C GLU A 125 -9.59 7.57 -5.16
N SER A 126 -10.78 7.61 -4.59
CA SER A 126 -10.99 7.61 -3.15
C SER A 126 -10.39 6.36 -2.48
N GLU A 127 -10.43 5.20 -3.15
CA GLU A 127 -9.98 3.91 -2.64
C GLU A 127 -8.65 3.41 -3.23
N THR A 128 -8.12 4.05 -4.27
CA THR A 128 -6.81 3.76 -4.87
C THR A 128 -5.85 4.95 -4.78
N GLY A 129 -4.72 4.95 -5.48
CA GLY A 129 -3.77 6.06 -5.50
C GLY A 129 -4.35 7.30 -6.16
N SER A 130 -4.32 8.46 -5.50
CA SER A 130 -4.90 9.71 -6.02
C SER A 130 -4.28 10.21 -7.34
N GLY A 131 -3.10 9.75 -7.71
CA GLY A 131 -2.45 10.09 -8.97
C GLY A 131 -2.63 9.06 -10.08
N VAL A 132 -3.25 7.90 -9.80
CA VAL A 132 -3.33 6.79 -10.76
C VAL A 132 -4.10 7.20 -12.01
N ARG A 133 -5.29 7.78 -11.86
CA ARG A 133 -6.11 8.21 -13.00
C ARG A 133 -5.38 9.20 -13.90
N ALA A 134 -4.72 10.20 -13.31
CA ALA A 134 -3.95 11.20 -14.06
C ALA A 134 -2.78 10.54 -14.82
N ALA A 135 -2.05 9.63 -14.20
CA ALA A 135 -0.91 8.95 -14.80
C ALA A 135 -1.32 8.07 -16.00
N ILE A 136 -2.39 7.28 -15.86
CA ILE A 136 -2.88 6.44 -16.97
C ILE A 136 -3.50 7.28 -18.10
N SER A 137 -4.07 8.46 -17.79
CA SER A 137 -4.66 9.35 -18.79
C SER A 137 -3.65 9.88 -19.82
N CYS A 138 -2.36 9.90 -19.50
CA CYS A 138 -1.30 10.32 -20.43
C CYS A 138 -1.21 9.43 -21.69
N HIS A 139 -1.77 8.22 -21.65
CA HIS A 139 -1.84 7.30 -22.77
C HIS A 139 -3.19 7.31 -23.50
N HIS A 140 -4.06 8.26 -23.16
CA HIS A 140 -5.37 8.50 -23.77
C HIS A 140 -6.34 7.29 -23.84
N PRO A 141 -6.37 6.38 -22.83
CA PRO A 141 -7.41 5.34 -22.81
C PRO A 141 -8.77 5.93 -22.42
N GLN A 142 -9.84 5.24 -22.75
CA GLN A 142 -11.15 5.49 -22.15
C GLN A 142 -11.13 4.96 -20.70
N ILE A 143 -11.38 5.81 -19.70
CA ILE A 143 -11.32 5.42 -18.28
C ILE A 143 -12.71 5.41 -17.66
N ASN A 144 -13.10 4.26 -17.14
CA ASN A 144 -14.32 4.03 -16.37
C ASN A 144 -13.96 3.71 -14.92
N ALA A 145 -14.44 4.52 -13.97
CA ALA A 145 -14.19 4.33 -12.55
C ALA A 145 -15.43 3.77 -11.86
N VAL A 146 -15.23 2.74 -11.03
CA VAL A 146 -16.27 2.08 -10.25
C VAL A 146 -16.13 2.45 -8.79
N SER A 147 -17.20 2.97 -8.19
CA SER A 147 -17.22 3.32 -6.76
C SER A 147 -17.37 2.08 -5.89
N LEU A 148 -16.55 1.97 -4.84
CA LEU A 148 -16.67 0.91 -3.84
C LEU A 148 -17.66 1.25 -2.73
N ARG A 149 -18.12 2.51 -2.66
CA ARG A 149 -19.05 2.97 -1.65
C ARG A 149 -20.31 3.53 -2.26
N ALA A 150 -21.41 3.37 -1.53
CA ALA A 150 -22.67 4.04 -1.82
C ALA A 150 -22.61 5.53 -1.39
N ALA A 151 -23.59 6.31 -1.80
CA ALA A 151 -23.65 7.75 -1.49
C ALA A 151 -23.69 8.06 0.01
N ASP A 152 -24.07 7.11 0.84
CA ASP A 152 -24.08 7.22 2.31
C ASP A 152 -22.71 6.92 2.94
N GLY A 153 -21.72 6.50 2.14
CA GLY A 153 -20.36 6.15 2.59
C GLY A 153 -20.21 4.66 2.96
N MET A 154 -21.28 3.88 2.99
CA MET A 154 -21.22 2.45 3.29
C MET A 154 -20.61 1.64 2.13
N PRO A 155 -19.86 0.58 2.39
CA PRO A 155 -19.38 -0.31 1.35
C PRO A 155 -20.51 -0.89 0.51
N ARG A 156 -20.34 -0.90 -0.80
CA ARG A 156 -21.22 -1.64 -1.71
C ARG A 156 -20.91 -3.13 -1.63
N THR A 157 -21.91 -3.96 -1.90
CA THR A 157 -21.68 -5.42 -1.95
C THR A 157 -20.85 -5.81 -3.19
N SER A 158 -20.10 -6.89 -3.07
CA SER A 158 -19.26 -7.39 -4.17
C SER A 158 -20.07 -7.65 -5.44
N GLU A 159 -21.29 -8.21 -5.31
CA GLU A 159 -22.17 -8.52 -6.44
C GLU A 159 -22.57 -7.26 -7.23
N LYS A 160 -22.82 -6.13 -6.54
CA LYS A 160 -23.16 -4.85 -7.20
C LYS A 160 -21.95 -4.25 -7.91
N ILE A 161 -20.76 -4.36 -7.32
CA ILE A 161 -19.50 -3.90 -7.91
C ILE A 161 -19.19 -4.75 -9.15
N ASP A 162 -19.25 -6.07 -9.00
CA ASP A 162 -18.98 -7.02 -10.08
C ASP A 162 -19.92 -6.84 -11.28
N ALA A 163 -21.23 -6.66 -11.03
CA ALA A 163 -22.22 -6.42 -12.07
C ALA A 163 -21.92 -5.13 -12.87
N GLU A 164 -21.48 -4.05 -12.20
CA GLU A 164 -21.09 -2.82 -12.88
C GLU A 164 -19.80 -3.00 -13.68
N VAL A 165 -18.79 -3.67 -13.12
CA VAL A 165 -17.54 -3.99 -13.83
C VAL A 165 -17.83 -4.83 -15.07
N VAL A 166 -18.62 -5.89 -14.96
CA VAL A 166 -19.01 -6.74 -16.10
C VAL A 166 -19.67 -5.90 -17.20
N ALA A 167 -20.64 -5.05 -16.85
CA ALA A 167 -21.35 -4.22 -17.83
C ALA A 167 -20.39 -3.26 -18.57
N LEU A 168 -19.44 -2.65 -17.85
CA LEU A 168 -18.44 -1.75 -18.45
C LEU A 168 -17.47 -2.50 -19.36
N VAL A 169 -17.01 -3.68 -18.97
CA VAL A 169 -16.11 -4.52 -19.76
C VAL A 169 -16.80 -5.01 -21.02
N GLU A 170 -18.02 -5.55 -20.92
CA GLU A 170 -18.78 -6.05 -22.09
C GLU A 170 -19.06 -4.91 -23.09
N ALA A 171 -19.41 -3.71 -22.61
CA ALA A 171 -19.62 -2.55 -23.47
C ALA A 171 -18.33 -2.15 -24.23
N ALA A 172 -17.18 -2.14 -23.55
CA ALA A 172 -15.91 -1.80 -24.17
C ALA A 172 -15.44 -2.86 -25.18
N VAL A 173 -15.57 -4.14 -24.85
CA VAL A 173 -15.24 -5.25 -25.76
C VAL A 173 -16.12 -5.24 -27.00
N ALA A 174 -17.43 -4.94 -26.85
CA ALA A 174 -18.37 -4.81 -27.98
C ALA A 174 -17.98 -3.68 -28.96
N LEU A 175 -17.32 -2.61 -28.46
CA LEU A 175 -16.76 -1.54 -29.29
C LEU A 175 -15.41 -1.91 -29.93
N GLY A 176 -14.89 -3.11 -29.69
CA GLY A 176 -13.61 -3.58 -30.24
C GLY A 176 -12.39 -3.12 -29.43
N HIS A 177 -12.57 -2.56 -28.23
CA HIS A 177 -11.45 -2.14 -27.39
C HIS A 177 -10.76 -3.34 -26.73
N HIS A 178 -9.46 -3.20 -26.49
CA HIS A 178 -8.77 -4.00 -25.45
C HIS A 178 -9.11 -3.40 -24.09
N VAL A 179 -9.42 -4.23 -23.11
CA VAL A 179 -9.78 -3.76 -21.76
C VAL A 179 -8.70 -4.11 -20.76
N LEU A 180 -8.23 -3.11 -20.02
CA LEU A 180 -7.44 -3.30 -18.81
C LEU A 180 -8.36 -3.17 -17.60
N LEU A 181 -8.57 -4.25 -16.87
CA LEU A 181 -9.18 -4.21 -15.54
C LEU A 181 -8.12 -3.96 -14.49
N VAL A 182 -8.22 -2.85 -13.77
CA VAL A 182 -7.40 -2.57 -12.58
C VAL A 182 -8.22 -2.95 -11.35
N MET A 183 -7.98 -4.14 -10.83
CA MET A 183 -8.55 -4.59 -9.56
C MET A 183 -7.64 -4.23 -8.39
N VAL A 184 -8.19 -3.98 -7.20
CA VAL A 184 -7.40 -3.67 -6.00
C VAL A 184 -7.37 -4.85 -5.03
N ASP A 185 -6.19 -5.17 -4.47
CA ASP A 185 -5.99 -6.08 -3.36
C ASP A 185 -4.87 -5.54 -2.42
N GLN A 186 -5.14 -4.85 -1.43
CA GLN A 186 -6.29 -4.22 -0.79
C GLN A 186 -6.34 -2.73 -1.16
N SER A 187 -7.54 -2.15 -1.17
CA SER A 187 -7.75 -0.71 -1.36
C SER A 187 -7.22 0.11 -0.17
N LYS A 188 -7.37 1.44 -0.23
CA LYS A 188 -7.02 2.31 0.92
C LYS A 188 -7.72 1.91 2.22
N THR A 189 -8.96 1.45 2.17
CA THR A 189 -9.72 0.99 3.34
C THR A 189 -9.71 -0.53 3.52
N GLY A 190 -8.88 -1.25 2.76
CA GLY A 190 -8.66 -2.67 2.90
C GLY A 190 -9.54 -3.57 2.03
N MET A 191 -10.37 -3.02 1.13
CA MET A 191 -11.28 -3.81 0.29
C MET A 191 -10.55 -4.50 -0.87
N ILE A 192 -11.07 -5.67 -1.28
CA ILE A 192 -10.74 -6.33 -2.56
C ILE A 192 -11.89 -6.04 -3.53
N ALA A 193 -11.59 -5.48 -4.71
CA ALA A 193 -12.61 -5.15 -5.71
C ALA A 193 -12.04 -4.99 -7.13
N PRO A 194 -12.78 -5.45 -8.16
CA PRO A 194 -13.92 -6.36 -8.06
C PRO A 194 -13.52 -7.68 -7.42
N SER A 195 -14.48 -8.61 -7.26
CA SER A 195 -14.16 -9.93 -6.73
C SER A 195 -13.18 -10.67 -7.68
N ILE A 196 -12.37 -11.53 -7.09
CA ILE A 196 -11.39 -12.31 -7.87
C ILE A 196 -12.09 -13.23 -8.86
N SER A 197 -13.23 -13.82 -8.47
CA SER A 197 -14.06 -14.63 -9.36
C SER A 197 -14.55 -13.86 -10.58
N CYS A 198 -14.92 -12.59 -10.42
CA CYS A 198 -15.29 -11.71 -11.52
C CYS A 198 -14.12 -11.47 -12.48
N ALA A 199 -12.94 -11.14 -11.95
CA ALA A 199 -11.74 -10.90 -12.76
C ALA A 199 -11.32 -12.15 -13.54
N ILE A 200 -11.34 -13.34 -12.92
CA ILE A 200 -11.02 -14.61 -13.57
C ILE A 200 -12.05 -14.91 -14.69
N ALA A 201 -13.35 -14.83 -14.39
CA ALA A 201 -14.40 -15.12 -15.36
C ALA A 201 -14.34 -14.20 -16.60
N LEU A 202 -14.02 -12.90 -16.39
CA LEU A 202 -13.83 -11.96 -17.50
C LEU A 202 -12.57 -12.27 -18.31
N SER A 203 -11.47 -12.65 -17.65
CA SER A 203 -10.22 -13.03 -18.32
C SER A 203 -10.37 -14.28 -19.16
N GLU A 204 -11.09 -15.29 -18.67
CA GLU A 204 -11.40 -16.52 -19.42
C GLU A 204 -12.30 -16.25 -20.62
N ARG A 205 -13.32 -15.37 -20.46
CA ARG A 205 -14.28 -15.04 -21.52
C ARG A 205 -13.69 -14.19 -22.64
N HIS A 206 -12.75 -13.30 -22.33
CA HIS A 206 -12.22 -12.29 -23.24
C HIS A 206 -10.70 -12.34 -23.39
N SER A 207 -10.10 -13.53 -23.34
CA SER A 207 -8.65 -13.76 -23.21
C SER A 207 -7.77 -12.99 -24.21
N GLU A 208 -8.25 -12.69 -25.43
CA GLU A 208 -7.49 -11.94 -26.44
C GLU A 208 -7.59 -10.40 -26.31
N LYS A 209 -8.62 -9.91 -25.62
CA LYS A 209 -8.95 -8.48 -25.54
C LYS A 209 -9.03 -7.96 -24.10
N PHE A 210 -8.52 -8.72 -23.16
CA PHE A 210 -8.66 -8.40 -21.75
C PHE A 210 -7.36 -8.68 -21.00
N SER A 211 -6.98 -7.74 -20.17
CA SER A 211 -5.84 -7.87 -19.27
C SER A 211 -6.23 -7.43 -17.86
N VAL A 212 -5.59 -8.01 -16.86
CA VAL A 212 -5.81 -7.64 -15.46
C VAL A 212 -4.52 -7.08 -14.86
N LEU A 213 -4.62 -5.94 -14.21
CA LEU A 213 -3.62 -5.43 -13.29
C LEU A 213 -4.16 -5.52 -11.85
N VAL A 214 -3.52 -6.31 -11.02
CA VAL A 214 -3.79 -6.34 -9.58
C VAL A 214 -3.01 -5.21 -8.92
N ASP A 215 -3.70 -4.16 -8.48
CA ASP A 215 -3.14 -3.14 -7.61
C ASP A 215 -3.01 -3.72 -6.19
N ALA A 216 -1.92 -4.41 -5.94
CA ALA A 216 -1.51 -4.90 -4.64
C ALA A 216 -0.47 -3.96 -3.98
N CYS A 217 -0.52 -2.66 -4.27
CA CYS A 217 0.44 -1.67 -3.75
C CYS A 217 0.47 -1.58 -2.23
N GLN A 218 -0.56 -2.04 -1.51
CA GLN A 218 -0.49 -2.22 -0.06
C GLN A 218 0.51 -3.31 0.33
N PHE A 219 0.76 -4.27 -0.53
CA PHE A 219 1.59 -5.47 -0.36
C PHE A 219 1.22 -6.30 0.89
N ARG A 220 -0.10 -6.42 1.14
CA ARG A 220 -0.70 -7.19 2.25
C ARG A 220 -1.22 -8.53 1.75
N ILE A 221 -0.45 -9.16 0.90
CA ILE A 221 -0.72 -10.47 0.28
C ILE A 221 0.39 -11.45 0.64
N ALA A 222 0.02 -12.69 0.85
CA ALA A 222 0.98 -13.77 1.11
C ALA A 222 1.72 -14.16 -0.19
N PRO A 223 2.91 -14.75 -0.11
CA PRO A 223 3.64 -15.25 -1.29
C PRO A 223 2.79 -16.19 -2.15
N ALA A 224 1.99 -17.05 -1.54
CA ALA A 224 1.06 -17.94 -2.25
C ALA A 224 -0.01 -17.15 -3.05
N THR A 225 -0.52 -16.05 -2.50
CA THR A 225 -1.48 -15.17 -3.18
C THR A 225 -0.83 -14.47 -4.36
N LEU A 226 0.36 -13.92 -4.19
CA LEU A 226 1.13 -13.31 -5.27
C LEU A 226 1.36 -14.32 -6.40
N ARG A 227 1.82 -15.52 -6.05
CA ARG A 227 2.06 -16.60 -7.00
C ARG A 227 0.79 -16.97 -7.78
N ALA A 228 -0.34 -17.05 -7.10
CA ALA A 228 -1.60 -17.42 -7.71
C ALA A 228 -2.07 -16.36 -8.72
N TYR A 229 -1.93 -15.07 -8.43
CA TYR A 229 -2.19 -13.98 -9.40
C TYR A 229 -1.29 -14.08 -10.64
N LEU A 230 0.00 -14.27 -10.44
CA LEU A 230 0.96 -14.37 -11.55
C LEU A 230 0.69 -15.59 -12.42
N ARG A 231 0.25 -16.73 -11.85
CA ARG A 231 -0.16 -17.93 -12.60
C ARG A 231 -1.43 -17.74 -13.42
N GLN A 232 -2.31 -16.82 -13.01
CA GLN A 232 -3.47 -16.42 -13.83
C GLN A 232 -3.07 -15.53 -15.02
N GLY A 233 -1.80 -15.18 -15.17
CA GLY A 233 -1.35 -14.22 -16.18
C GLY A 233 -1.66 -12.77 -15.83
N PHE A 234 -2.01 -12.46 -14.58
CA PHE A 234 -2.32 -11.12 -14.16
C PHE A 234 -1.03 -10.35 -13.86
N MET A 235 -0.95 -9.09 -14.33
CA MET A 235 0.07 -8.15 -13.87
C MET A 235 -0.17 -7.84 -12.40
N VAL A 236 0.90 -7.66 -11.61
CA VAL A 236 0.79 -7.31 -10.19
C VAL A 236 1.67 -6.12 -9.86
N ALA A 237 1.09 -5.06 -9.30
CA ALA A 237 1.82 -3.92 -8.78
C ALA A 237 1.93 -4.00 -7.25
N ILE A 238 3.15 -3.93 -6.72
CA ILE A 238 3.42 -3.91 -5.28
C ILE A 238 4.33 -2.75 -4.90
N THR A 239 4.36 -2.38 -3.62
CA THR A 239 5.30 -1.37 -3.11
C THR A 239 6.00 -1.82 -1.83
N GLY A 240 7.30 -1.49 -1.70
CA GLY A 240 8.05 -1.70 -0.47
C GLY A 240 7.75 -0.68 0.63
N SER A 241 7.10 0.43 0.31
CA SER A 241 6.94 1.60 1.18
C SER A 241 5.74 1.57 2.13
N LYS A 242 4.86 0.58 2.01
CA LYS A 242 3.66 0.46 2.84
C LYS A 242 3.80 -0.64 3.87
N PHE A 243 3.28 -1.83 3.62
CA PHE A 243 3.32 -2.95 4.57
C PHE A 243 4.74 -3.31 5.01
N LEU A 244 5.69 -3.35 4.06
CA LEU A 244 7.10 -3.64 4.36
C LEU A 244 7.84 -2.49 5.08
N THR A 245 7.22 -1.33 5.21
CA THR A 245 7.80 -0.16 5.90
C THR A 245 9.16 0.33 5.38
N GLY A 246 9.46 0.09 4.11
CA GLY A 246 10.56 0.75 3.41
C GLY A 246 10.29 2.24 3.18
N PRO A 247 11.28 2.99 2.74
CA PRO A 247 11.10 4.39 2.36
C PRO A 247 10.06 4.57 1.26
N ALA A 248 9.38 5.71 1.24
CA ALA A 248 8.44 6.06 0.19
C ALA A 248 9.10 5.98 -1.20
N PHE A 249 8.28 5.68 -2.22
CA PHE A 249 8.73 5.57 -3.62
C PHE A 249 9.63 4.36 -3.90
N SER A 250 9.11 3.17 -3.60
CA SER A 250 9.68 1.88 -3.94
C SER A 250 8.60 0.95 -4.48
N ALA A 251 8.33 1.02 -5.78
CA ALA A 251 7.33 0.18 -6.44
C ALA A 251 7.96 -0.76 -7.48
N VAL A 252 7.23 -1.81 -7.81
CA VAL A 252 7.55 -2.72 -8.91
C VAL A 252 6.27 -3.21 -9.55
N LEU A 253 6.28 -3.27 -10.89
CA LEU A 253 5.28 -3.96 -11.70
C LEU A 253 5.85 -5.33 -12.08
N MET A 254 5.13 -6.38 -11.75
CA MET A 254 5.43 -7.75 -12.14
C MET A 254 4.60 -8.10 -13.38
N LEU A 255 5.29 -8.49 -14.44
CA LEU A 255 4.73 -8.78 -15.75
C LEU A 255 4.91 -10.26 -16.04
N PRO A 256 3.84 -11.07 -16.06
CA PRO A 256 3.91 -12.46 -16.48
C PRO A 256 4.31 -12.59 -17.96
N GLU A 257 4.64 -13.80 -18.38
CA GLU A 257 4.89 -14.12 -19.78
C GLU A 257 3.71 -13.72 -20.68
N GLY A 258 4.01 -13.17 -21.86
CA GLY A 258 2.98 -12.71 -22.82
C GLY A 258 2.90 -11.18 -22.96
N TYR A 259 3.46 -10.42 -22.05
CA TYR A 259 3.59 -8.96 -22.21
C TYR A 259 4.85 -8.65 -23.03
N ALA A 260 4.65 -8.20 -24.27
CA ALA A 260 5.63 -8.23 -25.35
C ALA A 260 6.85 -7.30 -25.24
N GLN A 261 6.82 -6.29 -24.38
CA GLN A 261 7.93 -5.33 -24.26
C GLN A 261 8.90 -5.77 -23.16
N ARG A 262 10.19 -5.89 -23.53
CA ARG A 262 11.25 -6.13 -22.56
C ARG A 262 11.36 -4.94 -21.62
N VAL A 263 11.34 -5.22 -20.33
CA VAL A 263 11.58 -4.22 -19.29
C VAL A 263 13.05 -3.81 -19.30
N GLU A 264 13.32 -2.52 -19.38
CA GLU A 264 14.68 -1.98 -19.26
C GLU A 264 15.23 -2.13 -17.84
N ASP A 265 16.54 -2.30 -17.73
CA ASP A 265 17.19 -2.37 -16.43
C ASP A 265 17.16 -1.03 -15.71
N CYS A 266 16.67 -1.05 -14.47
CA CYS A 266 16.61 0.14 -13.64
C CYS A 266 18.03 0.59 -13.24
N LYS A 267 18.33 1.88 -13.49
CA LYS A 267 19.61 2.50 -13.15
C LYS A 267 19.51 3.47 -11.97
N ASP A 268 18.34 3.64 -11.39
CA ASP A 268 18.09 4.55 -10.28
C ASP A 268 18.68 4.00 -8.97
N LEU A 269 19.74 4.64 -8.51
CA LEU A 269 20.41 4.29 -7.26
C LEU A 269 19.54 4.59 -6.03
N GLY A 270 18.81 5.68 -6.04
CA GLY A 270 17.91 6.04 -4.93
C GLY A 270 16.82 4.99 -4.75
N LEU A 271 16.21 4.58 -5.86
CA LEU A 271 15.20 3.51 -5.87
C LEU A 271 15.78 2.17 -5.40
N LEU A 272 17.00 1.83 -5.82
CA LEU A 272 17.70 0.63 -5.36
C LEU A 272 17.88 0.64 -3.84
N LEU A 273 18.34 1.75 -3.27
CA LEU A 273 18.57 1.87 -1.82
C LEU A 273 17.26 1.82 -1.03
N ARG A 274 16.19 2.38 -1.58
CA ARG A 274 14.84 2.28 -0.98
C ARG A 274 14.33 0.83 -0.97
N TRP A 275 14.55 0.09 -2.05
CA TRP A 275 14.22 -1.33 -2.10
C TRP A 275 15.10 -2.17 -1.19
N GLU A 276 16.43 -1.94 -1.13
CA GLU A 276 17.32 -2.64 -0.20
C GLU A 276 16.83 -2.49 1.26
N ALA A 277 16.40 -1.28 1.65
CA ALA A 277 15.83 -1.04 2.97
C ALA A 277 14.51 -1.81 3.19
N ALA A 278 13.62 -1.85 2.20
CA ALA A 278 12.36 -2.57 2.28
C ALA A 278 12.57 -4.10 2.37
N MET A 279 13.58 -4.63 1.67
CA MET A 279 13.91 -6.06 1.67
C MET A 279 14.40 -6.56 3.04
N VAL A 280 14.94 -5.70 3.89
CA VAL A 280 15.26 -6.06 5.28
C VAL A 280 14.00 -6.47 6.03
N GLU A 281 12.94 -5.68 5.93
CA GLU A 281 11.68 -5.98 6.60
C GLU A 281 10.93 -7.14 5.95
N HIS A 282 11.06 -7.28 4.62
CA HIS A 282 10.55 -8.45 3.90
C HIS A 282 11.17 -9.75 4.44
N ARG A 283 12.51 -9.83 4.54
CA ARG A 283 13.22 -11.02 5.07
C ARG A 283 12.79 -11.34 6.50
N ARG A 284 12.70 -10.31 7.36
CA ARG A 284 12.26 -10.48 8.74
C ARG A 284 10.84 -11.06 8.83
N PHE A 285 9.94 -10.55 8.02
CA PHE A 285 8.56 -10.98 8.00
C PHE A 285 8.41 -12.39 7.40
N CYS A 286 9.07 -12.70 6.29
CA CYS A 286 9.02 -14.02 5.65
C CYS A 286 9.69 -15.12 6.48
N ALA A 287 10.56 -14.77 7.44
CA ALA A 287 11.14 -15.73 8.38
C ALA A 287 10.18 -16.18 9.50
N LEU A 288 8.97 -15.58 9.59
CA LEU A 288 8.00 -15.91 10.62
C LEU A 288 7.11 -17.09 10.20
N GLU A 289 6.77 -17.94 11.18
CA GLU A 289 5.76 -18.97 10.99
C GLU A 289 4.38 -18.33 10.80
N GLN A 290 3.61 -18.83 9.83
CA GLN A 290 2.28 -18.30 9.52
C GLN A 290 1.36 -18.27 10.74
N SER A 291 1.41 -19.28 11.59
CA SER A 291 0.63 -19.37 12.84
C SER A 291 0.99 -18.25 13.84
N GLN A 292 2.25 -17.82 13.87
CA GLN A 292 2.68 -16.69 14.69
C GLN A 292 2.13 -15.37 14.15
N VAL A 293 2.20 -15.17 12.82
CA VAL A 293 1.65 -13.99 12.16
C VAL A 293 0.15 -13.89 12.43
N ILE A 294 -0.62 -14.96 12.19
CA ILE A 294 -2.06 -15.01 12.44
C ILE A 294 -2.38 -14.62 13.88
N ARG A 295 -1.73 -15.24 14.85
CA ARG A 295 -1.95 -14.97 16.29
C ARG A 295 -1.68 -13.51 16.65
N ILE A 296 -0.63 -12.89 16.10
CA ILE A 296 -0.31 -11.48 16.36
C ILE A 296 -1.37 -10.59 15.74
N MET A 297 -1.76 -10.84 14.50
CA MET A 297 -2.79 -10.07 13.82
C MET A 297 -4.14 -10.14 14.52
N GLU A 298 -4.57 -11.32 14.98
CA GLU A 298 -5.82 -11.50 15.74
C GLU A 298 -5.79 -10.75 17.08
N ASN A 299 -4.71 -10.91 17.86
CA ASN A 299 -4.55 -10.20 19.13
C ASN A 299 -4.54 -8.68 18.94
N PHE A 300 -3.84 -8.18 17.92
CA PHE A 300 -3.83 -6.76 17.60
C PHE A 300 -5.22 -6.27 17.21
N ALA A 301 -5.89 -6.98 16.30
CA ALA A 301 -7.23 -6.66 15.85
C ALA A 301 -8.23 -6.59 17.03
N GLN A 302 -8.14 -7.53 17.97
CA GLN A 302 -8.98 -7.54 19.17
C GLN A 302 -8.78 -6.25 20.00
N VAL A 303 -7.53 -5.86 20.27
CA VAL A 303 -7.22 -4.65 21.06
C VAL A 303 -7.74 -3.39 20.37
N VAL A 304 -7.50 -3.26 19.05
CA VAL A 304 -7.95 -2.08 18.29
C VAL A 304 -9.48 -2.01 18.26
N ARG A 305 -10.17 -3.11 17.94
CA ARG A 305 -11.66 -3.16 17.91
C ARG A 305 -12.25 -2.82 19.26
N GLN A 306 -11.72 -3.40 20.32
CA GLN A 306 -12.20 -3.14 21.68
C GLN A 306 -12.05 -1.66 22.02
N ARG A 307 -10.85 -1.08 21.84
CA ARG A 307 -10.59 0.32 22.16
C ARG A 307 -11.46 1.28 21.35
N LEU A 308 -11.67 1.01 20.05
CA LEU A 308 -12.54 1.84 19.22
C LEU A 308 -14.03 1.71 19.62
N ALA A 309 -14.47 0.53 20.03
CA ALA A 309 -15.87 0.29 20.46
C ALA A 309 -16.21 0.91 21.83
N GLU A 310 -15.23 1.02 22.74
CA GLU A 310 -15.40 1.57 24.07
C GLU A 310 -15.47 3.10 24.11
N ASP A 311 -15.09 3.78 23.03
CA ASP A 311 -14.97 5.23 22.99
C ASP A 311 -15.85 5.86 21.91
N GLN A 312 -16.84 6.63 22.32
CA GLN A 312 -17.84 7.26 21.44
C GLN A 312 -17.26 8.27 20.43
N ARG A 313 -16.01 8.65 20.55
CA ARG A 313 -15.31 9.51 19.60
C ARG A 313 -14.89 8.76 18.34
N PHE A 314 -14.99 7.41 18.34
CA PHE A 314 -14.62 6.55 17.22
C PHE A 314 -15.82 5.76 16.72
N GLU A 315 -15.91 5.60 15.41
CA GLU A 315 -16.78 4.64 14.76
C GLU A 315 -15.95 3.81 13.79
N LEU A 316 -15.75 2.52 14.11
CA LEU A 316 -15.08 1.59 13.21
C LEU A 316 -15.95 1.34 11.98
N LEU A 317 -15.38 1.53 10.78
CA LEU A 317 -16.07 1.16 9.55
C LEU A 317 -16.19 -0.37 9.44
N PRO A 318 -17.22 -0.88 8.75
CA PRO A 318 -17.34 -2.30 8.48
C PRO A 318 -16.05 -2.85 7.85
N GLU A 319 -15.51 -3.90 8.46
CA GLU A 319 -14.30 -4.55 7.96
C GLU A 319 -14.61 -5.31 6.67
N PRO A 320 -13.78 -5.16 5.62
CA PRO A 320 -14.00 -5.86 4.37
C PRO A 320 -13.71 -7.35 4.50
N LEU A 321 -14.49 -8.17 3.80
CA LEU A 321 -14.16 -9.58 3.61
C LEU A 321 -12.99 -9.70 2.61
N LEU A 322 -11.89 -10.31 3.06
CA LEU A 322 -10.72 -10.56 2.23
C LEU A 322 -10.81 -11.96 1.59
N ASP A 323 -11.81 -12.14 0.74
CA ASP A 323 -12.05 -13.41 0.03
C ASP A 323 -11.27 -13.45 -1.28
N ARG A 324 -10.40 -14.44 -1.41
CA ARG A 324 -9.58 -14.68 -2.60
C ARG A 324 -9.95 -15.96 -3.35
N ARG A 325 -11.13 -16.52 -3.06
CA ARG A 325 -11.64 -17.65 -3.85
C ARG A 325 -12.10 -17.20 -5.25
N PRO A 326 -11.97 -18.01 -6.28
CA PRO A 326 -11.43 -19.40 -6.30
C PRO A 326 -9.89 -19.48 -6.40
N LEU A 327 -9.19 -18.33 -6.42
CA LEU A 327 -7.73 -18.28 -6.62
C LEU A 327 -6.97 -19.08 -5.57
N LEU A 328 -7.37 -18.93 -4.29
CA LEU A 328 -6.81 -19.64 -3.15
C LEU A 328 -7.93 -20.12 -2.23
N THR A 329 -7.83 -21.41 -1.82
CA THR A 329 -8.74 -22.04 -0.87
C THR A 329 -8.11 -22.25 0.50
N GLU A 330 -6.79 -22.24 0.59
CA GLU A 330 -6.05 -22.43 1.84
C GLU A 330 -6.13 -21.19 2.72
N GLU A 331 -6.13 -21.42 4.03
CA GLU A 331 -6.06 -20.35 5.01
C GLU A 331 -4.67 -19.71 5.01
N SER A 332 -4.64 -18.38 4.95
CA SER A 332 -3.41 -17.60 5.00
C SER A 332 -3.63 -16.35 5.84
N TRP A 333 -2.54 -15.80 6.40
CA TRP A 333 -2.58 -14.59 7.22
C TRP A 333 -3.20 -13.38 6.49
N ASP A 334 -3.12 -13.32 5.16
CA ASP A 334 -3.63 -12.22 4.36
C ASP A 334 -5.16 -12.22 4.17
N ARG A 335 -5.86 -13.19 4.77
CA ARG A 335 -7.31 -13.17 4.99
C ARG A 335 -7.73 -12.35 6.20
N LEU A 336 -6.78 -12.01 7.07
CA LEU A 336 -7.05 -11.19 8.24
C LEU A 336 -6.90 -9.71 7.91
N PRO A 337 -7.79 -8.84 8.42
CA PRO A 337 -7.65 -7.41 8.23
C PRO A 337 -6.41 -6.89 8.97
N SER A 338 -5.69 -6.01 8.33
CA SER A 338 -4.53 -5.32 8.87
C SER A 338 -4.61 -3.81 8.72
N ILE A 339 -5.74 -3.32 8.18
CA ILE A 339 -6.12 -1.90 8.09
C ILE A 339 -7.48 -1.75 8.76
N PHE A 340 -7.54 -0.93 9.80
CA PHE A 340 -8.74 -0.61 10.55
C PHE A 340 -9.09 0.85 10.26
N SER A 341 -10.16 1.05 9.50
CA SER A 341 -10.63 2.38 9.11
C SER A 341 -11.72 2.85 10.06
N PHE A 342 -11.62 4.07 10.57
CA PHE A 342 -12.59 4.61 11.53
C PHE A 342 -12.84 6.08 11.30
N VAL A 343 -14.08 6.50 11.62
CA VAL A 343 -14.53 7.90 11.61
C VAL A 343 -14.36 8.49 12.99
N LEU A 344 -14.03 9.78 13.05
CA LEU A 344 -13.95 10.54 14.28
C LEU A 344 -15.25 11.32 14.54
N TYR A 345 -15.67 11.39 15.79
CA TYR A 345 -16.85 12.09 16.25
C TYR A 345 -16.52 13.07 17.37
N HIS A 346 -17.02 14.27 17.27
CA HIS A 346 -16.92 15.25 18.37
C HIS A 346 -17.72 14.83 19.60
N ARG A 347 -18.91 14.31 19.37
CA ARG A 347 -19.86 13.66 20.28
C ARG A 347 -20.66 12.69 19.42
N LYS A 348 -21.43 11.81 20.04
CA LYS A 348 -22.21 10.77 19.33
C LYS A 348 -22.93 11.19 18.04
N ASP A 349 -23.24 12.47 17.89
CA ASP A 349 -24.20 12.95 16.91
C ASP A 349 -23.56 13.66 15.71
N ARG A 350 -22.27 14.02 15.77
CA ARG A 350 -21.60 14.78 14.71
C ARG A 350 -20.22 14.19 14.35
N PRO A 351 -20.12 13.54 13.19
CA PRO A 351 -18.81 13.17 12.68
C PRO A 351 -17.97 14.43 12.41
N LEU A 352 -16.65 14.33 12.57
CA LEU A 352 -15.72 15.36 12.16
C LEU A 352 -15.80 15.54 10.64
N THR A 353 -15.75 16.79 10.19
CA THR A 353 -15.61 17.13 8.77
C THR A 353 -14.25 16.63 8.24
N ARG A 354 -14.10 16.65 6.93
CA ARG A 354 -12.82 16.31 6.28
C ARG A 354 -11.67 17.19 6.78
N GLU A 355 -11.92 18.48 6.93
CA GLU A 355 -10.94 19.46 7.38
C GLU A 355 -10.55 19.23 8.84
N GLU A 356 -11.51 18.97 9.72
CA GLU A 356 -11.28 18.64 11.12
C GLU A 356 -10.47 17.33 11.26
N THR A 357 -10.86 16.29 10.50
CA THR A 357 -10.13 15.02 10.48
C THR A 357 -8.69 15.21 9.96
N GLN A 358 -8.51 16.04 8.93
CA GLN A 358 -7.17 16.37 8.43
C GLN A 358 -6.34 17.14 9.48
N ARG A 359 -6.99 17.99 10.26
CA ARG A 359 -6.32 18.73 11.36
C ARG A 359 -5.88 17.77 12.47
N VAL A 360 -6.73 16.82 12.91
CA VAL A 360 -6.33 15.77 13.86
C VAL A 360 -5.14 15.00 13.33
N TYR A 361 -5.21 14.54 12.07
CA TYR A 361 -4.13 13.82 11.42
C TYR A 361 -2.80 14.59 11.42
N SER A 362 -2.84 15.89 11.12
CA SER A 362 -1.63 16.72 11.11
C SER A 362 -1.06 16.95 12.50
N LEU A 363 -1.92 17.16 13.50
CA LEU A 363 -1.51 17.36 14.89
C LEU A 363 -0.91 16.08 15.52
N LEU A 364 -1.38 14.90 15.13
CA LEU A 364 -0.80 13.62 15.56
C LEU A 364 0.69 13.51 15.23
N GLN A 365 1.13 14.12 14.13
CA GLN A 365 2.52 14.07 13.66
C GLN A 365 3.46 15.04 14.37
N LEU A 366 2.93 15.88 15.25
CA LEU A 366 3.73 16.81 16.04
C LEU A 366 4.11 16.16 17.38
N SER A 367 5.33 16.45 17.84
CA SER A 367 5.72 16.24 19.23
C SER A 367 5.22 17.44 20.04
N ASP A 368 4.27 17.22 20.95
CA ASP A 368 3.74 18.24 21.81
C ASP A 368 3.96 17.82 23.27
N MET A 369 4.59 18.71 24.04
CA MET A 369 4.89 18.48 25.45
C MET A 369 3.65 18.54 26.36
N ASP A 370 2.55 19.09 25.86
CA ASP A 370 1.30 19.23 26.62
C ASP A 370 0.33 18.05 26.44
N VAL A 371 0.74 17.02 25.69
CA VAL A 371 -0.07 15.82 25.39
C VAL A 371 0.32 14.66 26.29
N ILE A 372 -0.64 13.81 26.65
CA ILE A 372 -0.48 12.60 27.50
C ILE A 372 0.68 11.71 27.02
N ASP A 373 0.91 11.60 25.72
CA ASP A 373 2.09 10.99 25.11
C ASP A 373 2.68 11.99 24.11
N GLY A 374 3.77 12.64 24.46
CA GLY A 374 4.44 13.65 23.62
C GLY A 374 5.05 13.11 22.35
N ARG A 375 5.03 11.78 22.13
CA ARG A 375 5.59 11.13 20.92
C ARG A 375 4.81 11.49 19.66
N ARG A 376 5.52 11.55 18.56
CA ARG A 376 4.91 11.66 17.23
C ARG A 376 4.16 10.39 16.89
N CYS A 377 2.92 10.54 16.39
CA CYS A 377 2.10 9.42 15.97
C CYS A 377 1.80 9.52 14.48
N GLN A 378 1.85 8.39 13.77
CA GLN A 378 1.51 8.33 12.35
C GLN A 378 0.39 7.33 12.13
N LEU A 379 -0.71 7.81 11.57
CA LEU A 379 -1.80 7.01 11.02
C LEU A 379 -1.80 7.07 9.49
N GLY A 380 -2.61 6.25 8.85
CA GLY A 380 -2.87 6.41 7.42
C GLY A 380 -3.65 7.71 7.16
N GLN A 381 -3.28 8.43 6.08
CA GLN A 381 -3.94 9.69 5.69
C GLN A 381 -5.45 9.55 5.63
N PRO A 382 -6.23 10.60 5.95
CA PRO A 382 -7.68 10.58 5.83
C PRO A 382 -8.13 10.17 4.42
N VAL A 383 -9.12 9.30 4.36
CA VAL A 383 -9.75 8.84 3.12
C VAL A 383 -11.19 9.33 3.11
N ALA A 384 -11.57 10.03 2.04
CA ALA A 384 -12.96 10.46 1.87
C ALA A 384 -13.89 9.24 1.71
N ILE A 385 -14.93 9.17 2.54
CA ILE A 385 -15.91 8.07 2.51
C ILE A 385 -17.32 8.53 2.10
N GLY A 386 -17.47 9.77 1.71
CA GLY A 386 -18.76 10.39 1.32
C GLY A 386 -19.25 11.42 2.35
N LYS A 387 -20.27 12.21 1.97
CA LYS A 387 -20.95 13.22 2.84
C LYS A 387 -20.03 14.22 3.54
N GLY A 388 -18.87 14.54 2.97
CA GLY A 388 -17.90 15.46 3.59
C GLY A 388 -17.13 14.87 4.77
N VAL A 389 -17.24 13.56 5.01
CA VAL A 389 -16.58 12.83 6.10
C VAL A 389 -15.36 12.08 5.57
N SER A 390 -14.34 11.94 6.40
CA SER A 390 -13.15 11.13 6.11
C SER A 390 -12.88 10.14 7.23
N ALA A 391 -12.37 8.95 6.85
CA ALA A 391 -11.89 7.96 7.80
C ALA A 391 -10.37 8.04 7.96
N LEU A 392 -9.87 7.94 9.19
CA LEU A 392 -8.49 7.62 9.50
C LEU A 392 -8.27 6.11 9.39
N ARG A 393 -7.01 5.70 9.26
CA ARG A 393 -6.65 4.30 9.09
C ARG A 393 -5.54 3.92 10.06
N PHE A 394 -5.83 2.94 10.88
CA PHE A 394 -4.88 2.29 11.77
C PHE A 394 -4.36 1.03 11.08
N ALA A 395 -3.07 0.96 10.80
CA ALA A 395 -2.53 -0.11 9.95
C ALA A 395 -1.38 -0.86 10.62
N LEU A 396 -1.54 -2.16 10.76
CA LEU A 396 -0.47 -3.08 11.16
C LEU A 396 0.50 -3.28 9.99
N SER A 397 1.80 -3.33 10.25
CA SER A 397 2.85 -3.52 9.24
C SER A 397 3.66 -4.79 9.47
N ALA A 398 4.39 -5.24 8.46
CA ALA A 398 5.32 -6.36 8.56
C ALA A 398 6.34 -6.18 9.69
N ARG A 399 6.89 -4.94 9.83
CA ARG A 399 7.81 -4.60 10.92
C ARG A 399 7.17 -4.75 12.30
N LEU A 400 5.98 -4.20 12.50
CA LEU A 400 5.27 -4.30 13.79
C LEU A 400 4.98 -5.76 14.14
N ILE A 401 4.60 -6.58 13.16
CA ILE A 401 4.40 -8.02 13.37
C ILE A 401 5.73 -8.70 13.75
N SER A 402 6.81 -8.40 13.03
CA SER A 402 8.13 -8.98 13.31
C SER A 402 8.69 -8.55 14.68
N ASP A 403 8.43 -7.31 15.08
CA ASP A 403 8.85 -6.81 16.39
C ASP A 403 8.02 -7.40 17.54
N ALA A 404 6.73 -7.73 17.29
CA ALA A 404 5.83 -8.31 18.29
C ALA A 404 6.22 -9.72 18.76
N ILE A 405 7.06 -10.44 18.00
CA ILE A 405 7.58 -11.76 18.38
C ILE A 405 8.72 -11.66 19.40
N LEU A 406 9.41 -10.52 19.46
CA LEU A 406 10.49 -10.30 20.39
C LEU A 406 9.99 -10.32 21.85
N PRO A 407 10.85 -10.59 22.83
CA PRO A 407 10.45 -10.53 24.24
C PRO A 407 9.78 -9.20 24.58
N LYS A 408 8.59 -9.23 25.14
CA LYS A 408 7.71 -8.07 25.43
C LYS A 408 7.24 -7.30 24.19
N GLY A 409 7.51 -7.80 22.97
CA GLY A 409 7.15 -7.10 21.73
C GLY A 409 5.63 -6.98 21.56
N MET A 410 4.87 -8.01 21.91
CA MET A 410 3.39 -7.97 21.83
C MET A 410 2.79 -6.97 22.83
N ASP A 411 3.31 -6.88 24.05
CA ASP A 411 2.83 -5.92 25.04
C ASP A 411 3.15 -4.49 24.58
N LYS A 412 4.39 -4.27 24.09
CA LYS A 412 4.78 -2.98 23.51
C LYS A 412 3.88 -2.60 22.33
N LEU A 413 3.56 -3.52 21.44
CA LEU A 413 2.68 -3.24 20.30
C LEU A 413 1.28 -2.80 20.76
N LYS A 414 0.73 -3.44 21.81
CA LYS A 414 -0.56 -3.07 22.39
C LYS A 414 -0.51 -1.70 23.05
N ASP A 415 0.51 -1.44 23.87
CA ASP A 415 0.69 -0.17 24.58
C ASP A 415 0.85 0.99 23.58
N ASP A 416 1.68 0.81 22.56
CA ASP A 416 1.88 1.81 21.51
C ASP A 416 0.56 2.07 20.72
N ALA A 417 -0.22 1.02 20.43
CA ALA A 417 -1.50 1.16 19.75
C ALA A 417 -2.52 1.95 20.61
N LEU A 418 -2.62 1.64 21.89
CA LEU A 418 -3.50 2.34 22.82
C LEU A 418 -3.07 3.81 22.98
N ALA A 419 -1.78 4.08 23.11
CA ALA A 419 -1.26 5.45 23.22
C ALA A 419 -1.62 6.31 22.00
N VAL A 420 -1.53 5.76 20.76
CA VAL A 420 -1.95 6.48 19.54
C VAL A 420 -3.44 6.79 19.55
N LEU A 421 -4.28 5.83 19.95
CA LEU A 421 -5.75 6.03 20.01
C LEU A 421 -6.12 7.03 21.12
N GLU A 422 -5.44 7.00 22.27
CA GLU A 422 -5.64 7.99 23.33
C GLU A 422 -5.25 9.41 22.90
N LYS A 423 -4.09 9.57 22.24
CA LYS A 423 -3.69 10.86 21.67
C LYS A 423 -4.69 11.34 20.63
N THR A 424 -5.20 10.44 19.78
CA THR A 424 -6.23 10.77 18.79
C THR A 424 -7.51 11.28 19.45
N ALA A 425 -7.99 10.58 20.46
CA ALA A 425 -9.18 10.95 21.22
C ALA A 425 -9.01 12.30 21.94
N TRP A 426 -7.84 12.52 22.54
CA TRP A 426 -7.49 13.78 23.19
C TRP A 426 -7.48 14.97 22.22
N LEU A 427 -6.98 14.77 20.98
CA LEU A 427 -6.98 15.80 19.93
C LEU A 427 -8.40 16.11 19.45
N VAL A 428 -9.27 15.12 19.33
CA VAL A 428 -10.68 15.30 18.96
C VAL A 428 -11.37 16.26 19.93
N ASP A 429 -11.14 16.09 21.24
CA ASP A 429 -11.73 16.97 22.28
C ASP A 429 -11.23 18.43 22.20
N ARG A 430 -10.12 18.69 21.55
CA ARG A 430 -9.47 20.00 21.42
C ARG A 430 -9.70 20.70 20.09
N ILE A 431 -10.16 19.99 19.09
CA ILE A 431 -10.63 20.62 17.86
C ILE A 431 -11.98 21.27 18.19
N ARG A 432 -11.91 22.56 18.49
CA ARG A 432 -13.10 23.39 18.65
C ARG A 432 -13.53 23.93 17.29
N ASP A 433 -14.83 24.13 17.15
CA ASP A 433 -15.47 24.79 16.00
C ASP A 433 -14.80 26.09 15.61
#